data_e4e1081de3bca8659b94bba2dc1201fe
#
_entry.id   e4e1081de3bca8659b94bba2dc1201fe
#
_cell.length_a   1.000
_cell.length_b   1.000
_cell.length_c   1.000
_cell.angle_alpha   90.00
_cell.angle_beta   90.00
_cell.angle_gamma   90.00
#
_symmetry.space_group_name_H-M   'P 1'
#
loop_
_entity.id
_entity.type
_entity.pdbx_description
1 polymer ?
#
loop_
_entity_poly.entity_id
_entity_poly.type
_entity_poly.pdbx_seq_one_letter_code
_entity_poly.pdbx_strand_id
1 'polypeptide(L)'
;MKKIIIYTDGGSRGNPGKAGIGVVFCNEKEQVIKKYGEYLGDNLTNNDAEYQAIIFALKKFKALFGKAIAEISDVEIRADSELVVKQLNGKYKLLEPKIQQFFIEIWNLKFDFKSVKFKHVPREKNKEADRLVNETLDREVSAKPLF
;
A
#
# COMPACT_ATOMS: atom_id res chain seq x y z
N MET A 1 -4.45 -22.28 -7.84
CA MET A 1 -3.95 -21.34 -6.83
C MET A 1 -3.32 -20.14 -7.52
N LYS A 2 -3.57 -18.98 -7.02
CA LYS A 2 -3.04 -17.74 -7.61
C LYS A 2 -1.98 -17.13 -6.71
N LYS A 3 -0.86 -16.77 -7.30
CA LYS A 3 0.11 -15.90 -6.64
C LYS A 3 0.01 -14.51 -7.25
N ILE A 4 -0.16 -13.50 -6.40
CA ILE A 4 -0.27 -12.10 -6.81
C ILE A 4 0.83 -11.32 -6.10
N ILE A 5 1.52 -10.48 -6.85
CA ILE A 5 2.54 -9.57 -6.30
C ILE A 5 1.96 -8.16 -6.35
N ILE A 6 1.99 -7.47 -5.22
CA ILE A 6 1.48 -6.11 -5.14
C ILE A 6 2.58 -5.18 -4.64
N TYR A 7 2.96 -4.23 -5.49
CA TYR A 7 3.88 -3.17 -5.09
C TYR A 7 3.08 -2.04 -4.50
N THR A 8 3.47 -1.57 -3.33
CA THR A 8 2.79 -0.47 -2.64
C THR A 8 3.78 0.62 -2.26
N ASP A 9 3.32 1.86 -2.30
CA ASP A 9 4.07 3.01 -1.82
C ASP A 9 3.11 4.03 -1.26
N GLY A 10 3.57 4.80 -0.29
CA GLY A 10 2.83 5.89 0.27
C GLY A 10 3.77 7.02 0.60
N GLY A 11 3.33 8.24 0.40
CA GLY A 11 4.16 9.39 0.66
C GLY A 11 3.37 10.62 1.03
N SER A 12 4.04 11.53 1.71
CA SER A 12 3.49 12.80 2.16
C SER A 12 4.41 13.92 1.72
N ARG A 13 3.83 14.98 1.19
CA ARG A 13 4.55 16.22 0.90
C ARG A 13 4.41 17.16 2.09
N GLY A 14 5.53 17.30 2.85
CA GLY A 14 5.50 17.74 4.22
C GLY A 14 5.17 16.53 5.10
N ASN A 15 5.83 16.36 6.21
CA ASN A 15 5.67 15.18 7.07
C ASN A 15 5.32 15.62 8.49
N PRO A 16 4.03 15.88 8.81
CA PRO A 16 2.82 15.56 8.05
C PRO A 16 2.49 16.56 6.93
N GLY A 17 1.65 16.11 5.99
CA GLY A 17 1.19 16.95 4.88
C GLY A 17 0.23 16.20 3.99
N LYS A 18 0.07 16.68 2.77
CA LYS A 18 -0.78 16.03 1.76
C LYS A 18 -0.16 14.70 1.36
N ALA A 19 -0.95 13.65 1.43
CA ALA A 19 -0.47 12.29 1.23
C ALA A 19 -1.22 11.57 0.13
N GLY A 20 -0.52 10.63 -0.52
CA GLY A 20 -1.07 9.79 -1.54
C GLY A 20 -0.47 8.41 -1.50
N ILE A 21 -1.08 7.50 -2.22
CA ILE A 21 -0.63 6.12 -2.35
C ILE A 21 -0.51 5.72 -3.80
N GLY A 22 0.35 4.74 -4.04
CA GLY A 22 0.49 4.05 -5.31
C GLY A 22 0.45 2.56 -5.09
N VAL A 23 -0.32 1.85 -5.91
CA VAL A 23 -0.50 0.41 -5.79
C VAL A 23 -0.46 -0.21 -7.17
N VAL A 24 0.37 -1.24 -7.35
CA VAL A 24 0.54 -1.92 -8.63
C VAL A 24 0.30 -3.42 -8.41
N PHE A 25 -0.75 -3.94 -9.02
CA PHE A 25 -1.06 -5.38 -8.99
C PHE A 25 -0.34 -6.05 -10.14
N CYS A 26 0.41 -7.10 -9.84
CA CYS A 26 1.15 -7.88 -10.82
C CYS A 26 0.82 -9.37 -10.69
N ASN A 27 0.92 -10.09 -11.80
CA ASN A 27 0.84 -11.53 -11.75
C ASN A 27 2.15 -12.15 -11.26
N GLU A 28 2.21 -13.46 -11.18
CA GLU A 28 3.38 -14.21 -10.72
C GLU A 28 4.65 -13.94 -11.55
N LYS A 29 4.48 -13.57 -12.82
CA LYS A 29 5.58 -13.23 -13.73
C LYS A 29 5.96 -11.75 -13.66
N GLU A 30 5.41 -11.02 -12.69
CA GLU A 30 5.61 -9.58 -12.49
C GLU A 30 5.08 -8.71 -13.63
N GLN A 31 4.13 -9.23 -14.40
CA GLN A 31 3.43 -8.43 -15.40
C GLN A 31 2.32 -7.63 -14.74
N VAL A 32 2.23 -6.35 -15.04
CA VAL A 32 1.24 -5.45 -14.44
C VAL A 32 -0.18 -5.81 -14.90
N ILE A 33 -1.07 -6.00 -13.94
CA ILE A 33 -2.50 -6.26 -14.18
C ILE A 33 -3.29 -4.97 -14.04
N LYS A 34 -3.08 -4.24 -12.94
CA LYS A 34 -3.79 -3.00 -12.60
C LYS A 34 -2.89 -2.10 -11.78
N LYS A 35 -3.11 -0.79 -11.88
CA LYS A 35 -2.41 0.20 -11.06
C LYS A 35 -3.35 1.29 -10.60
N TYR A 36 -3.11 1.80 -9.41
CA TYR A 36 -3.92 2.82 -8.77
C TYR A 36 -3.05 3.87 -8.10
N GLY A 37 -3.43 5.13 -8.25
CA GLY A 37 -2.92 6.22 -7.45
C GLY A 37 -4.10 6.90 -6.79
N GLU A 38 -4.05 7.07 -5.45
CA GLU A 38 -5.16 7.65 -4.70
C GLU A 38 -4.66 8.71 -3.74
N TYR A 39 -5.38 9.82 -3.70
CA TYR A 39 -5.13 10.88 -2.73
C TYR A 39 -5.80 10.54 -1.41
N LEU A 40 -5.05 10.67 -0.31
CA LEU A 40 -5.54 10.30 1.02
C LEU A 40 -6.08 11.49 1.82
N GLY A 41 -5.62 12.68 1.54
CA GLY A 41 -5.96 13.84 2.33
C GLY A 41 -4.74 14.57 2.86
N ASP A 42 -4.97 15.51 3.78
CA ASP A 42 -3.95 16.37 4.35
C ASP A 42 -3.54 15.89 5.74
N ASN A 43 -2.46 16.45 6.25
CA ASN A 43 -2.00 16.22 7.62
C ASN A 43 -1.69 14.76 7.95
N LEU A 44 -1.10 14.04 7.00
CA LEU A 44 -0.71 12.65 7.15
C LEU A 44 0.80 12.51 7.05
N THR A 45 1.36 11.55 7.79
CA THR A 45 2.79 11.25 7.73
C THR A 45 3.10 10.26 6.62
N ASN A 46 4.38 10.11 6.29
CA ASN A 46 4.82 9.08 5.36
C ASN A 46 4.40 7.69 5.84
N ASN A 47 4.58 7.40 7.13
CA ASN A 47 4.20 6.10 7.69
C ASN A 47 2.69 5.84 7.58
N ASP A 48 1.87 6.87 7.86
CA ASP A 48 0.42 6.77 7.66
C ASP A 48 0.09 6.32 6.23
N ALA A 49 0.69 6.99 5.26
CA ALA A 49 0.45 6.70 3.85
C ALA A 49 0.92 5.30 3.46
N GLU A 50 2.08 4.87 3.96
CA GLU A 50 2.62 3.54 3.69
C GLU A 50 1.67 2.44 4.18
N TYR A 51 1.15 2.56 5.40
CA TYR A 51 0.17 1.61 5.93
C TYR A 51 -1.13 1.63 5.15
N GLN A 52 -1.62 2.82 4.81
CA GLN A 52 -2.86 2.95 4.06
C GLN A 52 -2.75 2.40 2.65
N ALA A 53 -1.58 2.45 2.03
CA ALA A 53 -1.35 1.83 0.72
C ALA A 53 -1.58 0.31 0.79
N ILE A 54 -1.09 -0.33 1.84
CA ILE A 54 -1.26 -1.77 2.03
C ILE A 54 -2.73 -2.12 2.31
N ILE A 55 -3.39 -1.35 3.16
CA ILE A 55 -4.82 -1.54 3.45
C ILE A 55 -5.64 -1.39 2.16
N PHE A 56 -5.37 -0.34 1.40
CA PHE A 56 -6.05 -0.11 0.11
C PHE A 56 -5.84 -1.30 -0.82
N ALA A 57 -4.60 -1.78 -0.92
CA ALA A 57 -4.26 -2.89 -1.81
C ALA A 57 -5.08 -4.14 -1.50
N LEU A 58 -5.15 -4.52 -0.23
CA LEU A 58 -5.88 -5.72 0.19
C LEU A 58 -7.39 -5.57 0.00
N LYS A 59 -7.95 -4.42 0.35
CA LYS A 59 -9.37 -4.14 0.13
C LYS A 59 -9.72 -4.10 -1.35
N LYS A 60 -8.88 -3.47 -2.14
CA LYS A 60 -9.10 -3.33 -3.58
C LYS A 60 -9.01 -4.67 -4.29
N PHE A 61 -8.11 -5.54 -3.87
CA PHE A 61 -8.01 -6.89 -4.39
C PHE A 61 -9.35 -7.62 -4.24
N LYS A 62 -9.92 -7.58 -3.04
CA LYS A 62 -11.20 -8.22 -2.76
C LYS A 62 -12.33 -7.63 -3.60
N ALA A 63 -12.33 -6.32 -3.78
CA ALA A 63 -13.35 -5.64 -4.59
C ALA A 63 -13.25 -6.01 -6.07
N LEU A 64 -12.03 -6.18 -6.60
CA LEU A 64 -11.81 -6.50 -8.00
C LEU A 64 -12.02 -7.97 -8.33
N PHE A 65 -11.51 -8.87 -7.50
CA PHE A 65 -11.45 -10.30 -7.80
C PHE A 65 -12.43 -11.13 -7.01
N GLY A 66 -13.00 -10.56 -5.95
CA GLY A 66 -14.01 -11.22 -5.13
C GLY A 66 -13.41 -12.08 -4.01
N LYS A 67 -14.28 -12.43 -3.08
CA LYS A 67 -13.92 -13.20 -1.88
C LYS A 67 -13.36 -14.59 -2.22
N ALA A 68 -13.99 -15.29 -3.15
CA ALA A 68 -13.59 -16.65 -3.50
C ALA A 68 -12.16 -16.69 -4.06
N ILE A 69 -11.81 -15.72 -4.90
CA ILE A 69 -10.45 -15.62 -5.45
C ILE A 69 -9.46 -15.25 -4.35
N ALA A 70 -9.84 -14.33 -3.45
CA ALA A 70 -8.97 -13.95 -2.34
C ALA A 70 -8.62 -15.18 -1.48
N GLU A 71 -9.59 -16.00 -1.16
CA GLU A 71 -9.40 -17.18 -0.29
C GLU A 71 -8.41 -18.22 -0.86
N ILE A 72 -8.19 -18.22 -2.16
CA ILE A 72 -7.23 -19.14 -2.80
C ILE A 72 -5.96 -18.44 -3.25
N SER A 73 -5.79 -17.17 -2.93
CA SER A 73 -4.66 -16.36 -3.41
C SER A 73 -3.56 -16.25 -2.37
N ASP A 74 -2.33 -16.43 -2.83
CA ASP A 74 -1.13 -16.09 -2.07
C ASP A 74 -0.69 -14.69 -2.51
N VAL A 75 -0.74 -13.74 -1.59
CA VAL A 75 -0.43 -12.34 -1.88
C VAL A 75 0.93 -12.00 -1.29
N GLU A 76 1.78 -11.41 -2.10
CA GLU A 76 3.06 -10.86 -1.65
C GLU A 76 3.03 -9.35 -1.82
N ILE A 77 3.01 -8.63 -0.70
CA ILE A 77 3.10 -7.17 -0.68
C ILE A 77 4.58 -6.79 -0.68
N ARG A 78 4.99 -5.98 -1.64
CA ARG A 78 6.35 -5.45 -1.74
C ARG A 78 6.33 -3.95 -1.49
N ALA A 79 7.11 -3.50 -0.53
CA ALA A 79 7.19 -2.09 -0.15
C ALA A 79 8.64 -1.70 0.12
N ASP A 80 8.98 -0.43 -0.07
CA ASP A 80 10.33 0.05 0.16
C ASP A 80 10.55 0.68 1.54
N SER A 81 9.52 0.72 2.38
CA SER A 81 9.68 1.13 3.77
C SER A 81 10.11 -0.05 4.63
N GLU A 82 11.38 -0.10 4.96
CA GLU A 82 11.92 -1.16 5.82
C GLU A 82 11.23 -1.20 7.18
N LEU A 83 10.98 -0.02 7.77
CA LEU A 83 10.30 0.08 9.06
C LEU A 83 8.93 -0.57 9.03
N VAL A 84 8.10 -0.20 8.05
CA VAL A 84 6.72 -0.70 7.94
C VAL A 84 6.72 -2.21 7.72
N VAL A 85 7.57 -2.70 6.81
CA VAL A 85 7.67 -4.15 6.54
C VAL A 85 8.10 -4.91 7.80
N LYS A 86 9.09 -4.40 8.52
CA LYS A 86 9.55 -5.05 9.77
C LYS A 86 8.49 -5.00 10.86
N GLN A 87 7.72 -3.93 10.95
CA GLN A 87 6.60 -3.85 11.88
C GLN A 87 5.54 -4.91 11.55
N LEU A 88 5.19 -5.03 10.28
CA LEU A 88 4.19 -6.01 9.84
C LEU A 88 4.67 -7.45 10.01
N ASN A 89 5.97 -7.67 9.93
CA ASN A 89 6.57 -8.99 10.14
C ASN A 89 6.86 -9.29 11.62
N GLY A 90 6.41 -8.42 12.53
CA GLY A 90 6.53 -8.66 13.97
C GLY A 90 7.93 -8.46 14.54
N LYS A 91 8.77 -7.67 13.88
CA LYS A 91 10.16 -7.47 14.31
C LYS A 91 10.39 -6.21 15.13
N TYR A 92 9.43 -5.27 15.13
CA TYR A 92 9.51 -4.02 15.87
C TYR A 92 8.23 -3.78 16.65
N LYS A 93 8.35 -3.08 17.77
CA LYS A 93 7.20 -2.65 18.55
C LYS A 93 6.39 -1.61 17.78
N LEU A 94 5.09 -1.59 18.06
CA LEU A 94 4.16 -0.60 17.54
C LEU A 94 3.80 0.33 18.70
N LEU A 95 4.41 1.50 18.74
CA LEU A 95 4.26 2.42 19.87
C LEU A 95 3.16 3.46 19.65
N GLU A 96 2.89 3.81 18.40
CA GLU A 96 1.89 4.84 18.08
C GLU A 96 0.50 4.22 17.95
N PRO A 97 -0.52 4.79 18.65
CA PRO A 97 -1.89 4.24 18.58
C PRO A 97 -2.45 4.14 17.16
N LYS A 98 -2.16 5.11 16.32
CA LYS A 98 -2.64 5.12 14.93
C LYS A 98 -2.05 3.96 14.13
N ILE A 99 -0.76 3.70 14.32
CA ILE A 99 -0.07 2.59 13.66
C ILE A 99 -0.60 1.25 14.18
N GLN A 100 -0.89 1.16 15.47
CA GLN A 100 -1.51 -0.02 16.07
C GLN A 100 -2.86 -0.32 15.41
N GLN A 101 -3.68 0.69 15.16
CA GLN A 101 -4.96 0.53 14.48
C GLN A 101 -4.79 0.03 13.05
N PHE A 102 -3.87 0.60 12.30
CA PHE A 102 -3.56 0.14 10.94
C PHE A 102 -3.08 -1.31 10.94
N PHE A 103 -2.22 -1.65 11.88
CA PHE A 103 -1.72 -3.02 12.02
C PHE A 103 -2.86 -4.00 12.24
N ILE A 104 -3.78 -3.69 13.15
CA ILE A 104 -4.93 -4.54 13.44
C ILE A 104 -5.81 -4.70 12.20
N GLU A 105 -6.02 -3.63 11.46
CA GLU A 105 -6.83 -3.70 10.23
C GLU A 105 -6.17 -4.62 9.20
N ILE A 106 -4.86 -4.52 9.01
CA ILE A 106 -4.13 -5.40 8.09
C ILE A 106 -4.16 -6.84 8.60
N TRP A 107 -3.99 -7.04 9.89
CA TRP A 107 -4.06 -8.36 10.53
C TRP A 107 -5.39 -9.04 10.20
N ASN A 108 -6.49 -8.32 10.36
CA ASN A 108 -7.81 -8.85 10.07
C ASN A 108 -8.00 -9.13 8.56
N LEU A 109 -7.54 -8.22 7.71
CA LEU A 109 -7.64 -8.41 6.26
C LEU A 109 -6.87 -9.63 5.76
N LYS A 110 -5.76 -9.98 6.39
CA LYS A 110 -4.96 -11.15 6.00
C LYS A 110 -5.77 -12.44 6.00
N PHE A 111 -6.73 -12.57 6.92
CA PHE A 111 -7.54 -13.78 7.04
C PHE A 111 -8.53 -13.97 5.89
N ASP A 112 -8.74 -12.96 5.08
CA ASP A 112 -9.58 -13.06 3.89
C ASP A 112 -8.84 -13.71 2.71
N PHE A 113 -7.53 -13.93 2.85
CA PHE A 113 -6.65 -14.48 1.82
C PHE A 113 -6.09 -15.82 2.27
N LYS A 114 -5.62 -16.61 1.32
CA LYS A 114 -4.90 -17.84 1.64
C LYS A 114 -3.62 -17.49 2.40
N SER A 115 -2.86 -16.52 1.92
CA SER A 115 -1.71 -15.99 2.64
C SER A 115 -1.41 -14.56 2.20
N VAL A 116 -0.86 -13.76 3.10
CA VAL A 116 -0.33 -12.43 2.80
C VAL A 116 1.05 -12.32 3.42
N LYS A 117 2.05 -12.07 2.60
CA LYS A 117 3.43 -11.89 3.03
C LYS A 117 3.89 -10.47 2.72
N PHE A 118 4.76 -9.93 3.56
CA PHE A 118 5.31 -8.59 3.39
C PHE A 118 6.81 -8.71 3.14
N LYS A 119 7.26 -8.11 2.03
CA LYS A 119 8.65 -8.16 1.61
C LYS A 119 9.18 -6.75 1.37
N HIS A 120 10.33 -6.46 1.97
CA HIS A 120 11.04 -5.23 1.70
C HIS A 120 11.77 -5.32 0.37
N VAL A 121 11.63 -4.29 -0.46
CA VAL A 121 12.38 -4.15 -1.71
C VAL A 121 13.07 -2.79 -1.72
N PRO A 122 14.21 -2.65 -2.40
CA PRO A 122 14.85 -1.36 -2.52
C PRO A 122 13.99 -0.40 -3.35
N ARG A 123 14.19 0.90 -3.13
CA ARG A 123 13.40 1.94 -3.79
C ARG A 123 13.45 1.84 -5.31
N GLU A 124 14.60 1.52 -5.88
CA GLU A 124 14.76 1.39 -7.33
C GLU A 124 13.94 0.23 -7.93
N LYS A 125 13.44 -0.66 -7.10
CA LYS A 125 12.53 -1.74 -7.53
C LYS A 125 11.07 -1.46 -7.21
N ASN A 126 10.77 -0.26 -6.72
CA ASN A 126 9.41 0.18 -6.41
C ASN A 126 9.04 1.47 -7.16
N LYS A 127 9.67 1.70 -8.29
CA LYS A 127 9.56 2.96 -9.05
C LYS A 127 8.14 3.24 -9.55
N GLU A 128 7.42 2.23 -9.98
CA GLU A 128 6.07 2.44 -10.54
C GLU A 128 5.09 2.88 -9.45
N ALA A 129 5.13 2.25 -8.28
CA ALA A 129 4.29 2.67 -7.16
C ALA A 129 4.66 4.09 -6.71
N ASP A 130 5.95 4.39 -6.62
CA ASP A 130 6.44 5.74 -6.29
C ASP A 130 5.96 6.77 -7.30
N ARG A 131 6.04 6.45 -8.60
CA ARG A 131 5.57 7.33 -9.66
C ARG A 131 4.08 7.65 -9.50
N LEU A 132 3.28 6.66 -9.15
CA LEU A 132 1.85 6.85 -8.93
C LEU A 132 1.54 7.76 -7.75
N VAL A 133 2.32 7.66 -6.67
CA VAL A 133 2.21 8.59 -5.53
C VAL A 133 2.46 10.02 -5.99
N ASN A 134 3.56 10.26 -6.68
CA ASN A 134 3.95 11.60 -7.12
C ASN A 134 2.97 12.17 -8.13
N GLU A 135 2.53 11.37 -9.09
CA GLU A 135 1.55 11.77 -10.08
C GLU A 135 0.22 12.17 -9.42
N THR A 136 -0.20 11.39 -8.42
CA THR A 136 -1.43 11.69 -7.68
C THR A 136 -1.31 13.01 -6.91
N LEU A 137 -0.18 13.23 -6.24
CA LEU A 137 0.04 14.47 -5.51
C LEU A 137 0.18 15.68 -6.43
N ASP A 138 0.79 15.50 -7.60
CA ASP A 138 0.90 16.56 -8.60
C ASP A 138 -0.48 16.95 -9.14
N ARG A 139 -1.34 15.97 -9.40
CA ARG A 139 -2.73 16.23 -9.84
C ARG A 139 -3.50 16.98 -8.79
N GLU A 140 -3.31 16.66 -7.53
CA GLU A 140 -4.00 17.35 -6.43
C GLU A 140 -3.62 18.82 -6.36
N VAL A 141 -2.34 19.14 -6.56
CA VAL A 141 -1.88 20.52 -6.64
C VAL A 141 -2.51 21.24 -7.84
N SER A 142 -2.53 20.59 -9.01
CA SER A 142 -3.07 21.18 -10.24
C SER A 142 -4.58 21.39 -10.19
N ALA A 143 -5.30 20.60 -9.41
CA ALA A 143 -6.76 20.68 -9.27
C ALA A 143 -7.18 21.79 -8.31
N LYS A 144 -6.28 22.42 -7.57
CA LYS A 144 -6.62 23.51 -6.66
C LYS A 144 -7.13 24.72 -7.41
N PRO A 145 -8.22 25.36 -6.93
CA PRO A 145 -8.67 26.61 -7.51
C PRO A 145 -7.59 27.68 -7.37
N LEU A 146 -7.57 28.61 -8.31
CA LEU A 146 -6.59 29.70 -8.31
C LEU A 146 -6.89 30.76 -7.24
N PHE A 147 -8.06 30.71 -6.66
CA PHE A 147 -8.48 31.68 -5.67
C PHE A 147 -9.46 31.07 -4.69
#